data_498f66241eaa1becbc6ac34bcdf79317
#
_entry.id   498f66241eaa1becbc6ac34bcdf79317
#
_cell.length_a   1.000
_cell.length_b   1.000
_cell.length_c   1.000
_cell.angle_alpha   90.00
_cell.angle_beta   90.00
_cell.angle_gamma   90.00
#
_symmetry.space_group_name_H-M   'P 1'
#
loop_
_entity.id
_entity.type
_entity.pdbx_description
1 polymer ?
#
loop_
_entity_poly.entity_id
_entity_poly.type
_entity_poly.pdbx_seq_one_letter_code
_entity_poly.pdbx_strand_id
1 'polypeptide(L)'
;CLLAYQEAEVSFVRDGGDPYGVASLAARLAPEYGIDYRTPVFAIHRNGHYGEIVGHGFDNLKEFHGLVLKAGEEGADFIKIMTTGLLDFKNHGKVTGEPLEAEEVKEMVHIAHEEGFAVMSHTNGVYGTRAAIEAGVDSLEHGNYMDEETLSMLADSDTVWVPTLVTVRNLLGCGRYDDEVLRPIIARSEELVHMAFEKRIKTAAGSDAGAYMVPHGKGICQEYESFCQILGNIPRVTEWLKNGEKEIRERFRRK
;
A
#
# COMPACT_ATOMS: atom_id res chain seq x y z
N CYS A 1 -19.09 4.85 2.51
CA CYS A 1 -17.66 4.84 2.90
C CYS A 1 -17.27 6.12 3.62
N LEU A 2 -17.43 7.35 3.03
CA LEU A 2 -16.98 8.61 3.63
C LEU A 2 -17.55 8.87 5.04
N LEU A 3 -18.84 8.61 5.26
CA LEU A 3 -19.46 8.71 6.59
C LEU A 3 -18.76 7.79 7.61
N ALA A 4 -18.40 6.56 7.23
CA ALA A 4 -17.70 5.65 8.14
C ALA A 4 -16.30 6.14 8.51
N TYR A 5 -15.61 6.84 7.61
CA TYR A 5 -14.34 7.50 7.92
C TYR A 5 -14.53 8.69 8.85
N GLN A 6 -15.55 9.52 8.61
CA GLN A 6 -15.88 10.65 9.49
C GLN A 6 -16.25 10.17 10.91
N GLU A 7 -17.09 9.13 11.04
CA GLU A 7 -17.45 8.53 12.33
C GLU A 7 -16.25 7.94 13.08
N ALA A 8 -15.23 7.49 12.34
CA ALA A 8 -13.96 7.00 12.90
C ALA A 8 -12.91 8.12 13.09
N GLU A 9 -13.29 9.38 12.94
CA GLU A 9 -12.42 10.57 13.05
C GLU A 9 -11.20 10.54 12.10
N VAL A 10 -11.33 9.86 10.94
CA VAL A 10 -10.29 9.82 9.91
C VAL A 10 -10.36 11.09 9.08
N SER A 11 -9.31 11.90 9.13
CA SER A 11 -9.21 13.18 8.41
C SER A 11 -8.36 13.12 7.14
N PHE A 12 -7.70 11.99 6.87
CA PHE A 12 -6.87 11.77 5.69
C PHE A 12 -7.07 10.37 5.13
N VAL A 13 -7.28 10.29 3.83
CA VAL A 13 -7.39 9.03 3.09
C VAL A 13 -6.53 9.12 1.83
N ARG A 14 -5.75 8.09 1.59
CA ARG A 14 -5.06 7.83 0.33
C ARG A 14 -5.57 6.48 -0.18
N ASP A 15 -6.35 6.49 -1.25
CA ASP A 15 -6.96 5.28 -1.78
C ASP A 15 -6.07 4.55 -2.80
N GLY A 16 -6.52 3.39 -3.27
CA GLY A 16 -5.81 2.58 -4.25
C GLY A 16 -6.30 2.77 -5.69
N GLY A 17 -7.30 3.61 -5.91
CA GLY A 17 -7.94 3.80 -7.22
C GLY A 17 -8.97 2.73 -7.57
N ASP A 18 -9.73 2.98 -8.62
CA ASP A 18 -10.67 2.04 -9.22
C ASP A 18 -10.95 2.39 -10.70
N PRO A 19 -11.35 1.40 -11.56
CA PRO A 19 -11.63 1.68 -12.96
C PRO A 19 -13.04 2.23 -13.23
N TYR A 20 -13.85 2.50 -12.21
CA TYR A 20 -15.28 2.84 -12.34
C TYR A 20 -15.59 4.31 -12.01
N GLY A 21 -14.58 5.08 -11.57
CA GLY A 21 -14.72 6.49 -11.19
C GLY A 21 -15.26 6.73 -9.77
N VAL A 22 -15.31 5.68 -8.94
CA VAL A 22 -15.76 5.79 -7.54
C VAL A 22 -14.75 6.58 -6.71
N ALA A 23 -13.45 6.36 -6.93
CA ALA A 23 -12.37 7.09 -6.27
C ALA A 23 -12.44 8.59 -6.56
N SER A 24 -12.64 8.98 -7.83
CA SER A 24 -12.81 10.39 -8.24
C SER A 24 -14.06 11.02 -7.64
N LEU A 25 -15.16 10.26 -7.54
CA LEU A 25 -16.38 10.72 -6.87
C LEU A 25 -16.14 10.92 -5.37
N ALA A 26 -15.46 9.96 -4.73
CA ALA A 26 -15.12 10.03 -3.31
C ALA A 26 -14.24 11.24 -3.01
N ALA A 27 -13.19 11.48 -3.80
CA ALA A 27 -12.30 12.64 -3.66
C ALA A 27 -13.07 13.98 -3.75
N ARG A 28 -14.03 14.07 -4.67
CA ARG A 28 -14.88 15.27 -4.84
C ARG A 28 -15.80 15.52 -3.65
N LEU A 29 -16.34 14.46 -3.03
CA LEU A 29 -17.29 14.57 -1.92
C LEU A 29 -16.60 14.62 -0.54
N ALA A 30 -15.37 14.14 -0.42
CA ALA A 30 -14.65 14.00 0.84
C ALA A 30 -14.54 15.30 1.67
N PRO A 31 -14.36 16.50 1.06
CA PRO A 31 -14.34 17.76 1.81
C PRO A 31 -15.61 18.02 2.63
N GLU A 32 -16.78 17.56 2.19
CA GLU A 32 -18.05 17.70 2.93
C GLU A 32 -18.03 16.89 4.24
N TYR A 33 -17.15 15.89 4.33
CA TYR A 33 -16.93 15.03 5.50
C TYR A 33 -15.69 15.43 6.31
N GLY A 34 -15.00 16.54 5.94
CA GLY A 34 -13.78 16.98 6.60
C GLY A 34 -12.56 16.10 6.30
N ILE A 35 -12.54 15.38 5.16
CA ILE A 35 -11.50 14.44 4.78
C ILE A 35 -10.64 15.02 3.66
N ASP A 36 -9.30 15.10 3.89
CA ASP A 36 -8.29 15.26 2.83
C ASP A 36 -8.14 13.90 2.11
N TYR A 37 -8.73 13.78 0.94
CA TYR A 37 -8.79 12.53 0.17
C TYR A 37 -7.91 12.63 -1.07
N ARG A 38 -7.02 11.67 -1.22
CA ARG A 38 -6.09 11.60 -2.34
C ARG A 38 -6.23 10.30 -3.09
N THR A 39 -6.16 10.37 -4.41
CA THR A 39 -6.44 9.24 -5.27
C THR A 39 -5.48 9.18 -6.47
N PRO A 40 -5.07 7.97 -6.90
CA PRO A 40 -4.42 7.77 -8.19
C PRO A 40 -5.44 7.73 -9.35
N VAL A 41 -6.73 7.93 -9.07
CA VAL A 41 -7.90 7.69 -9.93
C VAL A 41 -8.07 6.19 -10.19
N PHE A 42 -7.08 5.54 -10.78
CA PHE A 42 -7.00 4.09 -11.01
C PHE A 42 -5.59 3.57 -10.75
N ALA A 43 -5.46 2.29 -10.44
CA ALA A 43 -4.17 1.62 -10.42
C ALA A 43 -3.71 1.26 -11.84
N ILE A 44 -2.40 1.09 -12.03
CA ILE A 44 -1.82 0.64 -13.29
C ILE A 44 -1.18 -0.73 -13.08
N HIS A 45 -1.54 -1.69 -13.90
CA HIS A 45 -1.01 -3.05 -13.82
C HIS A 45 -0.58 -3.55 -15.20
N ARG A 46 0.35 -4.52 -15.24
CA ARG A 46 0.67 -5.21 -16.49
C ARG A 46 -0.46 -6.16 -16.86
N ASN A 47 -0.85 -6.21 -18.14
CA ASN A 47 -1.84 -7.16 -18.63
C ASN A 47 -1.44 -8.60 -18.31
N GLY A 48 -2.40 -9.41 -17.85
CA GLY A 48 -2.16 -10.76 -17.37
C GLY A 48 -1.59 -10.88 -15.95
N HIS A 49 -1.28 -9.77 -15.27
CA HIS A 49 -0.88 -9.71 -13.87
C HIS A 49 -2.02 -9.20 -12.98
N TYR A 50 -1.79 -9.22 -11.64
CA TYR A 50 -2.78 -8.72 -10.68
C TYR A 50 -3.01 -7.22 -10.83
N GLY A 51 -4.29 -6.79 -10.76
CA GLY A 51 -4.67 -5.36 -10.75
C GLY A 51 -5.92 -5.01 -11.56
N GLU A 52 -6.43 -5.92 -12.38
CA GLU A 52 -7.60 -5.66 -13.26
C GLU A 52 -8.83 -5.12 -12.52
N ILE A 53 -9.04 -5.56 -11.27
CA ILE A 53 -10.18 -5.13 -10.44
C ILE A 53 -10.07 -3.70 -9.92
N VAL A 54 -8.87 -3.10 -9.93
CA VAL A 54 -8.58 -1.78 -9.35
C VAL A 54 -8.02 -0.79 -10.37
N GLY A 55 -7.78 -1.19 -11.63
CA GLY A 55 -7.11 -0.30 -12.56
C GLY A 55 -7.16 -0.68 -14.02
N HIS A 56 -6.22 -0.11 -14.77
CA HIS A 56 -6.06 -0.29 -16.20
C HIS A 56 -4.73 -1.01 -16.51
N GLY A 57 -4.77 -1.90 -17.50
CA GLY A 57 -3.62 -2.70 -17.91
C GLY A 57 -2.81 -2.07 -19.04
N PHE A 58 -1.52 -2.41 -19.10
CA PHE A 58 -0.59 -2.06 -20.17
C PHE A 58 0.18 -3.29 -20.65
N ASP A 59 0.69 -3.25 -21.89
CA ASP A 59 1.53 -4.29 -22.47
C ASP A 59 2.98 -3.85 -22.71
N ASN A 60 3.25 -2.55 -22.66
CA ASN A 60 4.58 -1.97 -22.85
C ASN A 60 4.70 -0.60 -22.18
N LEU A 61 5.92 -0.11 -21.96
CA LEU A 61 6.18 1.15 -21.26
C LEU A 61 5.59 2.39 -21.95
N LYS A 62 5.37 2.36 -23.26
CA LYS A 62 4.68 3.47 -23.96
C LYS A 62 3.21 3.54 -23.56
N GLU A 63 2.55 2.41 -23.42
CA GLU A 63 1.17 2.35 -22.94
C GLU A 63 1.10 2.72 -21.45
N PHE A 64 2.06 2.25 -20.64
CA PHE A 64 2.20 2.67 -19.24
C PHE A 64 2.28 4.20 -19.13
N HIS A 65 3.17 4.84 -19.90
CA HIS A 65 3.30 6.31 -19.93
C HIS A 65 1.97 6.97 -20.34
N GLY A 66 1.28 6.43 -21.35
CA GLY A 66 -0.05 6.90 -21.73
C GLY A 66 -1.07 6.85 -20.59
N LEU A 67 -1.02 5.81 -19.74
CA LEU A 67 -1.88 5.70 -18.56
C LEU A 67 -1.48 6.68 -17.45
N VAL A 68 -0.19 6.95 -17.26
CA VAL A 68 0.29 7.99 -16.33
C VAL A 68 -0.24 9.37 -16.72
N LEU A 69 -0.14 9.72 -18.00
CA LEU A 69 -0.67 10.98 -18.52
C LEU A 69 -2.19 11.07 -18.34
N LYS A 70 -2.91 9.99 -18.68
CA LYS A 70 -4.37 9.90 -18.49
C LYS A 70 -4.76 10.09 -17.02
N ALA A 71 -4.09 9.42 -16.08
CA ALA A 71 -4.33 9.62 -14.65
C ALA A 71 -4.16 11.09 -14.25
N GLY A 72 -3.10 11.73 -14.76
CA GLY A 72 -2.86 13.16 -14.56
C GLY A 72 -3.96 14.06 -15.09
N GLU A 73 -4.46 13.79 -16.28
CA GLU A 73 -5.59 14.52 -16.89
C GLU A 73 -6.89 14.33 -16.11
N GLU A 74 -7.11 13.15 -15.55
CA GLU A 74 -8.26 12.81 -14.71
C GLU A 74 -8.14 13.31 -13.26
N GLY A 75 -7.02 13.96 -12.90
CA GLY A 75 -6.83 14.61 -11.60
C GLY A 75 -6.19 13.73 -10.52
N ALA A 76 -5.39 12.74 -10.90
CA ALA A 76 -4.63 11.94 -9.95
C ALA A 76 -3.68 12.79 -9.11
N ASP A 77 -3.59 12.48 -7.82
CA ASP A 77 -2.62 13.07 -6.89
C ASP A 77 -1.26 12.35 -6.95
N PHE A 78 -1.26 11.07 -7.34
CA PHE A 78 -0.10 10.18 -7.43
C PHE A 78 -0.39 9.00 -8.37
N ILE A 79 0.61 8.18 -8.66
CA ILE A 79 0.45 6.96 -9.45
C ILE A 79 0.47 5.73 -8.54
N LYS A 80 -0.48 4.81 -8.74
CA LYS A 80 -0.49 3.47 -8.10
C LYS A 80 -0.09 2.42 -9.11
N ILE A 81 0.92 1.62 -8.77
CA ILE A 81 1.37 0.48 -9.57
C ILE A 81 1.20 -0.84 -8.84
N MET A 82 1.00 -1.92 -9.60
CA MET A 82 0.89 -3.29 -9.10
C MET A 82 2.11 -4.07 -9.59
N THR A 83 3.08 -4.37 -8.71
CA THR A 83 4.36 -4.99 -9.09
C THR A 83 4.38 -6.49 -8.87
N THR A 84 3.48 -7.00 -8.02
CA THR A 84 3.35 -8.43 -7.70
C THR A 84 1.88 -8.83 -7.59
N GLY A 85 1.63 -10.13 -7.43
CA GLY A 85 0.32 -10.63 -7.04
C GLY A 85 0.04 -10.54 -5.54
N LEU A 86 -1.05 -11.18 -5.14
CA LEU A 86 -1.49 -11.31 -3.75
C LEU A 86 -0.74 -12.43 -3.02
N LEU A 87 -0.88 -12.48 -1.70
CA LEU A 87 -0.47 -13.65 -0.92
C LEU A 87 -1.20 -14.91 -1.39
N ASP A 88 -0.47 -16.01 -1.56
CA ASP A 88 -1.07 -17.33 -1.79
C ASP A 88 -1.39 -17.99 -0.44
N PHE A 89 -2.64 -17.89 -0.01
CA PHE A 89 -3.11 -18.51 1.24
C PHE A 89 -3.22 -20.05 1.20
N LYS A 90 -2.80 -20.69 0.11
CA LYS A 90 -2.68 -22.15 0.02
C LYS A 90 -1.23 -22.62 0.16
N ASN A 91 -0.29 -21.76 -0.25
CA ASN A 91 1.13 -22.08 -0.26
C ASN A 91 1.91 -20.98 0.52
N HIS A 92 2.22 -21.26 1.77
CA HIS A 92 2.98 -20.33 2.62
C HIS A 92 4.29 -19.89 1.94
N GLY A 93 4.63 -18.62 2.05
CA GLY A 93 5.83 -18.02 1.47
C GLY A 93 5.71 -17.66 -0.02
N LYS A 94 4.55 -17.88 -0.64
CA LYS A 94 4.33 -17.57 -2.06
C LYS A 94 3.36 -16.43 -2.28
N VAL A 95 3.53 -15.74 -3.39
CA VAL A 95 2.59 -14.79 -3.98
C VAL A 95 1.97 -15.39 -5.24
N THR A 96 0.77 -14.94 -5.60
CA THR A 96 0.10 -15.37 -6.82
C THR A 96 0.71 -14.69 -8.05
N GLY A 97 0.88 -15.46 -9.13
CA GLY A 97 1.50 -14.93 -10.37
C GLY A 97 2.99 -14.60 -10.22
N GLU A 98 3.60 -14.20 -11.31
CA GLU A 98 4.99 -13.79 -11.34
C GLU A 98 5.12 -12.28 -10.99
N PRO A 99 6.15 -11.85 -10.27
CA PRO A 99 6.45 -10.44 -10.08
C PRO A 99 6.86 -9.79 -11.41
N LEU A 100 6.74 -8.47 -11.51
CA LEU A 100 7.35 -7.71 -12.60
C LEU A 100 8.86 -7.75 -12.51
N GLU A 101 9.54 -7.68 -13.66
CA GLU A 101 11.00 -7.60 -13.71
C GLU A 101 11.50 -6.28 -13.09
N ALA A 102 12.60 -6.34 -12.36
CA ALA A 102 13.15 -5.20 -11.62
C ALA A 102 13.42 -3.97 -12.52
N GLU A 103 13.95 -4.21 -13.73
CA GLU A 103 14.22 -3.14 -14.69
C GLU A 103 12.92 -2.50 -15.21
N GLU A 104 11.86 -3.29 -15.40
CA GLU A 104 10.54 -2.76 -15.78
C GLU A 104 9.96 -1.88 -14.66
N VAL A 105 10.02 -2.33 -13.41
CA VAL A 105 9.57 -1.53 -12.25
C VAL A 105 10.34 -0.22 -12.15
N LYS A 106 11.65 -0.25 -12.35
CA LYS A 106 12.52 0.92 -12.34
C LYS A 106 12.13 1.93 -13.41
N GLU A 107 11.89 1.49 -14.64
CA GLU A 107 11.45 2.36 -15.72
C GLU A 107 10.05 2.94 -15.47
N MET A 108 9.13 2.14 -14.90
CA MET A 108 7.80 2.61 -14.52
C MET A 108 7.86 3.73 -13.47
N VAL A 109 8.68 3.56 -12.43
CA VAL A 109 8.89 4.57 -11.39
C VAL A 109 9.53 5.83 -11.98
N HIS A 110 10.56 5.67 -12.82
CA HIS A 110 11.20 6.78 -13.50
C HIS A 110 10.21 7.60 -14.35
N ILE A 111 9.39 6.94 -15.16
CA ILE A 111 8.35 7.60 -15.98
C ILE A 111 7.38 8.39 -15.11
N ALA A 112 6.89 7.80 -14.01
CA ALA A 112 5.95 8.50 -13.12
C ALA A 112 6.59 9.71 -12.43
N HIS A 113 7.85 9.61 -12.00
CA HIS A 113 8.61 10.71 -11.39
C HIS A 113 8.89 11.84 -12.38
N GLU A 114 9.25 11.54 -13.64
CA GLU A 114 9.43 12.55 -14.70
C GLU A 114 8.14 13.34 -14.96
N GLU A 115 6.98 12.70 -14.84
CA GLU A 115 5.67 13.36 -14.93
C GLU A 115 5.24 14.07 -13.62
N GLY A 116 6.13 14.07 -12.61
CA GLY A 116 5.95 14.78 -11.34
C GLY A 116 5.06 14.07 -10.31
N PHE A 117 4.84 12.78 -10.45
CA PHE A 117 4.01 11.97 -9.54
C PHE A 117 4.86 11.14 -8.57
N ALA A 118 4.46 11.10 -7.31
CA ALA A 118 4.90 10.07 -6.38
C ALA A 118 4.30 8.71 -6.76
N VAL A 119 4.98 7.62 -6.40
CA VAL A 119 4.58 6.25 -6.75
C VAL A 119 4.22 5.44 -5.50
N MET A 120 3.00 4.93 -5.47
CA MET A 120 2.48 3.96 -4.51
C MET A 120 2.55 2.56 -5.11
N SER A 121 3.23 1.59 -4.47
CA SER A 121 3.43 0.25 -5.02
C SER A 121 2.79 -0.85 -4.18
N HIS A 122 1.84 -1.58 -4.75
CA HIS A 122 1.43 -2.88 -4.20
C HIS A 122 2.53 -3.90 -4.45
N THR A 123 3.09 -4.48 -3.39
CA THR A 123 4.27 -5.33 -3.51
C THR A 123 4.32 -6.37 -2.39
N ASN A 124 4.62 -7.62 -2.74
CA ASN A 124 4.82 -8.75 -1.82
C ASN A 124 6.03 -9.60 -2.25
N GLY A 125 6.59 -10.35 -1.30
CA GLY A 125 7.72 -11.24 -1.54
C GLY A 125 9.07 -10.51 -1.62
N VAL A 126 10.16 -11.25 -1.41
CA VAL A 126 11.52 -10.68 -1.35
C VAL A 126 11.91 -10.00 -2.66
N TYR A 127 11.74 -10.70 -3.79
CA TYR A 127 12.15 -10.18 -5.09
C TYR A 127 11.41 -8.88 -5.46
N GLY A 128 10.07 -8.90 -5.38
CA GLY A 128 9.26 -7.72 -5.73
C GLY A 128 9.55 -6.53 -4.82
N THR A 129 9.73 -6.78 -3.51
CA THR A 129 10.01 -5.73 -2.54
C THR A 129 11.38 -5.09 -2.77
N ARG A 130 12.42 -5.89 -3.07
CA ARG A 130 13.75 -5.36 -3.45
C ARG A 130 13.66 -4.51 -4.71
N ALA A 131 13.01 -5.03 -5.76
CA ALA A 131 12.85 -4.31 -7.02
C ALA A 131 12.13 -2.96 -6.82
N ALA A 132 11.07 -2.92 -6.00
CA ALA A 132 10.34 -1.69 -5.71
C ALA A 132 11.20 -0.67 -4.94
N ILE A 133 11.96 -1.11 -3.91
CA ILE A 133 12.86 -0.24 -3.13
C ILE A 133 13.98 0.30 -4.02
N GLU A 134 14.64 -0.56 -4.81
CA GLU A 134 15.73 -0.16 -5.73
C GLU A 134 15.24 0.78 -6.83
N ALA A 135 14.00 0.62 -7.28
CA ALA A 135 13.35 1.53 -8.22
C ALA A 135 13.04 2.90 -7.62
N GLY A 136 13.02 3.02 -6.28
CA GLY A 136 12.75 4.27 -5.59
C GLY A 136 11.26 4.61 -5.48
N VAL A 137 10.38 3.62 -5.27
CA VAL A 137 8.96 3.91 -4.99
C VAL A 137 8.81 4.77 -3.74
N ASP A 138 7.86 5.70 -3.73
CA ASP A 138 7.66 6.62 -2.60
C ASP A 138 6.96 5.95 -1.43
N SER A 139 6.09 4.96 -1.70
CA SER A 139 5.57 4.07 -0.66
C SER A 139 5.44 2.63 -1.14
N LEU A 140 5.68 1.72 -0.20
CA LEU A 140 5.58 0.29 -0.39
C LEU A 140 4.44 -0.23 0.47
N GLU A 141 3.39 -0.71 -0.18
CA GLU A 141 2.22 -1.27 0.46
C GLU A 141 2.42 -2.77 0.70
N HIS A 142 1.99 -3.25 1.84
CA HIS A 142 2.10 -4.62 2.34
C HIS A 142 3.54 -5.05 2.63
N GLY A 143 4.33 -5.43 1.65
CA GLY A 143 5.69 -5.95 1.86
C GLY A 143 5.71 -7.28 2.59
N ASN A 144 4.66 -8.10 2.48
CA ASN A 144 4.61 -9.40 3.11
C ASN A 144 5.76 -10.29 2.60
N TYR A 145 6.30 -11.11 3.47
CA TYR A 145 7.43 -12.02 3.21
C TYR A 145 8.78 -11.32 2.93
N MET A 146 8.95 -10.04 3.27
CA MET A 146 10.28 -9.43 3.29
C MET A 146 11.26 -10.24 4.16
N ASP A 147 12.50 -10.34 3.73
CA ASP A 147 13.60 -10.80 4.57
C ASP A 147 14.28 -9.62 5.30
N GLU A 148 15.22 -9.92 6.18
CA GLU A 148 15.92 -8.91 6.98
C GLU A 148 16.82 -8.01 6.13
N GLU A 149 17.37 -8.55 5.04
CA GLU A 149 18.20 -7.79 4.10
C GLU A 149 17.34 -6.75 3.38
N THR A 150 16.19 -7.15 2.86
CA THR A 150 15.22 -6.26 2.22
C THR A 150 14.71 -5.18 3.19
N LEU A 151 14.46 -5.55 4.45
CA LEU A 151 14.08 -4.58 5.49
C LEU A 151 15.24 -3.59 5.78
N SER A 152 16.49 -4.03 5.70
CA SER A 152 17.64 -3.14 5.87
C SER A 152 17.80 -2.18 4.68
N MET A 153 17.56 -2.65 3.45
CA MET A 153 17.50 -1.77 2.27
C MET A 153 16.42 -0.70 2.42
N LEU A 154 15.26 -1.07 2.95
CA LEU A 154 14.16 -0.14 3.23
C LEU A 154 14.57 0.92 4.26
N ALA A 155 15.36 0.56 5.28
CA ALA A 155 15.90 1.48 6.27
C ALA A 155 16.84 2.53 5.66
N ASP A 156 17.59 2.16 4.63
CA ASP A 156 18.53 3.02 3.91
C ASP A 156 17.88 3.80 2.76
N SER A 157 16.58 3.62 2.52
CA SER A 157 15.82 4.24 1.44
C SER A 157 14.96 5.42 1.92
N ASP A 158 14.38 6.12 0.96
CA ASP A 158 13.36 7.14 1.22
C ASP A 158 11.93 6.59 1.20
N THR A 159 11.76 5.33 0.86
CA THR A 159 10.45 4.66 0.76
C THR A 159 9.74 4.61 2.12
N VAL A 160 8.46 4.94 2.16
CA VAL A 160 7.62 4.77 3.35
C VAL A 160 6.93 3.41 3.29
N TRP A 161 7.08 2.60 4.33
CA TRP A 161 6.40 1.31 4.42
C TRP A 161 5.00 1.44 5.01
N VAL A 162 4.01 0.79 4.39
CA VAL A 162 2.62 0.73 4.84
C VAL A 162 2.20 -0.74 4.92
N PRO A 163 2.41 -1.43 6.05
CA PRO A 163 2.32 -2.89 6.15
C PRO A 163 0.91 -3.48 6.02
N THR A 164 -0.14 -2.71 6.31
CA THR A 164 -1.54 -3.18 6.20
C THR A 164 -1.81 -4.48 6.93
N LEU A 165 -1.37 -4.59 8.18
CA LEU A 165 -1.40 -5.81 9.00
C LEU A 165 -2.79 -6.45 9.09
N VAL A 166 -3.83 -5.62 9.15
CA VAL A 166 -5.22 -6.07 9.28
C VAL A 166 -5.74 -6.86 8.09
N THR A 167 -5.13 -6.73 6.91
CA THR A 167 -5.51 -7.52 5.72
C THR A 167 -5.32 -9.02 5.92
N VAL A 168 -4.41 -9.43 6.80
CA VAL A 168 -4.18 -10.83 7.16
C VAL A 168 -4.70 -11.13 8.57
N ARG A 169 -4.47 -10.24 9.55
CA ARG A 169 -4.90 -10.47 10.95
C ARG A 169 -6.41 -10.66 11.08
N ASN A 170 -7.21 -9.89 10.35
CA ASN A 170 -8.67 -9.99 10.40
C ASN A 170 -9.23 -11.26 9.72
N LEU A 171 -8.39 -12.03 9.03
CA LEU A 171 -8.79 -13.30 8.44
C LEU A 171 -8.79 -14.46 9.44
N LEU A 172 -8.09 -14.33 10.58
CA LEU A 172 -8.08 -15.37 11.62
C LEU A 172 -9.52 -15.63 12.11
N GLY A 173 -9.89 -16.91 12.11
CA GLY A 173 -11.21 -17.35 12.58
C GLY A 173 -12.38 -16.98 11.66
N CYS A 174 -12.14 -16.38 10.48
CA CYS A 174 -13.22 -16.04 9.53
C CYS A 174 -13.81 -17.27 8.80
N GLY A 175 -13.16 -18.42 8.89
CA GLY A 175 -13.60 -19.68 8.28
C GLY A 175 -13.40 -19.78 6.77
N ARG A 176 -12.86 -18.76 6.12
CA ARG A 176 -12.58 -18.76 4.68
C ARG A 176 -11.19 -19.32 4.35
N TYR A 177 -10.23 -19.11 5.23
CA TYR A 177 -8.84 -19.52 5.08
C TYR A 177 -8.43 -20.35 6.29
N ASP A 178 -7.43 -21.21 6.10
CA ASP A 178 -6.88 -22.04 7.18
C ASP A 178 -6.03 -21.18 8.12
N ASP A 179 -6.39 -21.13 9.38
CA ASP A 179 -5.66 -20.39 10.42
C ASP A 179 -4.20 -20.84 10.55
N GLU A 180 -3.89 -22.11 10.29
CA GLU A 180 -2.51 -22.63 10.31
C GLU A 180 -1.63 -22.03 9.20
N VAL A 181 -2.24 -21.57 8.10
CA VAL A 181 -1.53 -20.84 7.04
C VAL A 181 -1.39 -19.36 7.40
N LEU A 182 -2.40 -18.78 8.04
CA LEU A 182 -2.41 -17.35 8.39
C LEU A 182 -1.44 -17.01 9.54
N ARG A 183 -1.35 -17.87 10.57
CA ARG A 183 -0.51 -17.62 11.76
C ARG A 183 0.97 -17.35 11.44
N PRO A 184 1.66 -18.14 10.61
CA PRO A 184 3.05 -17.85 10.26
C PRO A 184 3.23 -16.53 9.49
N ILE A 185 2.25 -16.14 8.65
CA ILE A 185 2.29 -14.87 7.92
C ILE A 185 2.19 -13.72 8.91
N ILE A 186 1.24 -13.80 9.84
CA ILE A 186 1.05 -12.79 10.90
C ILE A 186 2.29 -12.69 11.77
N ALA A 187 2.81 -13.83 12.27
CA ALA A 187 4.01 -13.84 13.10
C ALA A 187 5.20 -13.19 12.38
N ARG A 188 5.40 -13.49 11.10
CA ARG A 188 6.47 -12.86 10.33
C ARG A 188 6.26 -11.35 10.16
N SER A 189 5.04 -10.90 9.91
CA SER A 189 4.73 -9.47 9.81
C SER A 189 4.96 -8.75 11.14
N GLU A 190 4.65 -9.38 12.28
CA GLU A 190 4.93 -8.86 13.62
C GLU A 190 6.44 -8.70 13.88
N GLU A 191 7.25 -9.71 13.52
CA GLU A 191 8.71 -9.63 13.60
C GLU A 191 9.25 -8.46 12.76
N LEU A 192 8.78 -8.30 11.53
CA LEU A 192 9.18 -7.20 10.65
C LEU A 192 8.82 -5.83 11.23
N VAL A 193 7.64 -5.71 11.85
CA VAL A 193 7.21 -4.47 12.53
C VAL A 193 8.12 -4.15 13.72
N HIS A 194 8.49 -5.14 14.55
CA HIS A 194 9.46 -4.96 15.64
C HIS A 194 10.80 -4.43 15.09
N MET A 195 11.33 -5.08 14.07
CA MET A 195 12.61 -4.68 13.47
C MET A 195 12.54 -3.30 12.82
N ALA A 196 11.44 -2.97 12.14
CA ALA A 196 11.22 -1.67 11.53
C ALA A 196 11.16 -0.55 12.58
N PHE A 197 10.50 -0.80 13.70
CA PHE A 197 10.43 0.14 14.83
C PHE A 197 11.80 0.38 15.46
N GLU A 198 12.57 -0.67 15.71
CA GLU A 198 13.94 -0.57 16.24
C GLU A 198 14.89 0.17 15.30
N LYS A 199 14.80 -0.10 14.01
CA LYS A 199 15.59 0.54 12.95
C LYS A 199 15.06 1.94 12.58
N ARG A 200 13.92 2.39 13.12
CA ARG A 200 13.26 3.66 12.81
C ARG A 200 12.94 3.83 11.33
N ILE A 201 12.55 2.75 10.67
CA ILE A 201 12.12 2.78 9.27
C ILE A 201 10.90 3.69 9.13
N LYS A 202 10.85 4.51 8.10
CA LYS A 202 9.69 5.35 7.78
C LYS A 202 8.48 4.46 7.55
N THR A 203 7.52 4.47 8.48
CA THR A 203 6.35 3.58 8.44
C THR A 203 5.09 4.37 8.76
N ALA A 204 4.06 4.18 7.96
CA ALA A 204 2.75 4.79 8.18
C ALA A 204 1.68 3.70 8.37
N ALA A 205 0.64 4.01 9.13
CA ALA A 205 -0.52 3.15 9.22
C ALA A 205 -1.38 3.26 7.95
N GLY A 206 -1.83 2.11 7.45
CA GLY A 206 -2.76 2.00 6.35
C GLY A 206 -3.53 0.69 6.45
N SER A 207 -4.84 0.72 6.25
CA SER A 207 -5.68 -0.46 6.49
C SER A 207 -5.99 -1.29 5.26
N ASP A 208 -5.83 -0.74 4.07
CA ASP A 208 -6.36 -1.36 2.83
C ASP A 208 -7.87 -1.67 2.95
N ALA A 209 -8.63 -0.69 3.49
CA ALA A 209 -10.07 -0.83 3.70
C ALA A 209 -10.81 -1.05 2.36
N GLY A 210 -11.70 -2.05 2.37
CA GLY A 210 -12.34 -2.62 1.18
C GLY A 210 -11.83 -4.03 0.89
N ALA A 211 -10.63 -4.39 1.38
CA ALA A 211 -10.20 -5.77 1.42
C ALA A 211 -11.15 -6.63 2.29
N TYR A 212 -11.20 -7.94 2.05
CA TYR A 212 -12.09 -8.82 2.77
C TYR A 212 -11.82 -8.76 4.28
N MET A 213 -12.86 -8.56 5.09
CA MET A 213 -12.83 -8.36 6.56
C MET A 213 -12.16 -7.05 7.02
N VAL A 214 -11.88 -6.10 6.13
CA VAL A 214 -11.33 -4.78 6.50
C VAL A 214 -12.36 -3.68 6.23
N PRO A 215 -13.13 -3.26 7.24
CA PRO A 215 -14.19 -2.27 7.06
C PRO A 215 -13.62 -0.85 6.93
N HIS A 216 -14.27 -0.03 6.08
CA HIS A 216 -13.99 1.40 5.99
C HIS A 216 -14.16 2.09 7.35
N GLY A 217 -13.30 3.02 7.67
CA GLY A 217 -13.25 3.72 8.95
C GLY A 217 -12.61 2.86 10.04
N LYS A 218 -13.27 1.80 10.49
CA LYS A 218 -12.77 0.95 11.58
C LYS A 218 -11.48 0.21 11.26
N GLY A 219 -11.20 -0.10 9.99
CA GLY A 219 -10.00 -0.81 9.59
C GLY A 219 -8.71 -0.10 10.03
N ILE A 220 -8.64 1.23 9.96
CA ILE A 220 -7.46 1.97 10.40
C ILE A 220 -7.29 1.98 11.93
N CYS A 221 -8.40 1.96 12.69
CA CYS A 221 -8.33 1.80 14.13
C CYS A 221 -7.75 0.44 14.50
N GLN A 222 -8.21 -0.63 13.84
CA GLN A 222 -7.69 -1.99 14.03
C GLN A 222 -6.21 -2.09 13.63
N GLU A 223 -5.79 -1.41 12.56
CA GLU A 223 -4.38 -1.35 12.15
C GLU A 223 -3.53 -0.70 13.24
N TYR A 224 -3.93 0.46 13.75
CA TYR A 224 -3.25 1.14 14.85
C TYR A 224 -3.21 0.28 16.13
N GLU A 225 -4.32 -0.37 16.48
CA GLU A 225 -4.38 -1.31 17.60
C GLU A 225 -3.40 -2.47 17.43
N SER A 226 -3.25 -2.98 16.19
CA SER A 226 -2.28 -4.03 15.88
C SER A 226 -0.84 -3.58 16.16
N PHE A 227 -0.44 -2.40 15.73
CA PHE A 227 0.87 -1.84 16.08
C PHE A 227 1.07 -1.68 17.59
N CYS A 228 0.05 -1.20 18.31
CA CYS A 228 0.12 -1.05 19.78
C CYS A 228 0.24 -2.40 20.49
N GLN A 229 -0.45 -3.43 20.03
CA GLN A 229 -0.36 -4.78 20.58
C GLN A 229 1.03 -5.40 20.34
N ILE A 230 1.60 -5.21 19.17
CA ILE A 230 2.91 -5.74 18.79
C ILE A 230 4.02 -5.05 19.61
N LEU A 231 4.00 -3.73 19.69
CA LEU A 231 5.13 -2.93 20.19
C LEU A 231 5.00 -2.48 21.65
N GLY A 232 3.80 -2.47 22.20
CA GLY A 232 3.51 -2.19 23.62
C GLY A 232 3.76 -0.75 24.09
N ASN A 233 4.50 0.07 23.37
CA ASN A 233 4.85 1.44 23.76
C ASN A 233 4.02 2.48 22.98
N ILE A 234 2.78 2.68 23.39
CA ILE A 234 1.80 3.49 22.67
C ILE A 234 2.29 4.91 22.29
N PRO A 235 2.90 5.73 23.18
CA PRO A 235 3.37 7.06 22.81
C PRO A 235 4.42 7.05 21.70
N ARG A 236 5.42 6.17 21.79
CA ARG A 236 6.48 6.05 20.76
C ARG A 236 5.95 5.49 19.44
N VAL A 237 5.03 4.53 19.51
CA VAL A 237 4.35 3.98 18.33
C VAL A 237 3.56 5.07 17.62
N THR A 238 2.78 5.84 18.36
CA THR A 238 1.98 6.94 17.81
C THR A 238 2.86 7.98 17.12
N GLU A 239 3.97 8.38 17.74
CA GLU A 239 4.93 9.33 17.17
C GLU A 239 5.57 8.78 15.88
N TRP A 240 5.98 7.51 15.90
CA TRP A 240 6.60 6.85 14.75
C TRP A 240 5.66 6.81 13.55
N LEU A 241 4.42 6.37 13.74
CA LEU A 241 3.41 6.30 12.68
C LEU A 241 3.00 7.70 12.17
N LYS A 242 2.90 8.70 13.06
CA LYS A 242 2.63 10.09 12.66
C LYS A 242 3.75 10.68 11.80
N ASN A 243 5.00 10.33 12.07
CA ASN A 243 6.11 10.75 11.23
C ASN A 243 6.00 10.15 9.82
N GLY A 244 5.65 8.86 9.71
CA GLY A 244 5.38 8.23 8.41
C GLY A 244 4.17 8.82 7.69
N GLU A 245 3.07 9.10 8.41
CA GLU A 245 1.90 9.79 7.84
C GLU A 245 2.28 11.16 7.28
N LYS A 246 3.11 11.92 7.99
CA LYS A 246 3.58 13.23 7.52
C LYS A 246 4.33 13.10 6.19
N GLU A 247 5.25 12.14 6.06
CA GLU A 247 5.96 11.86 4.81
C GLU A 247 4.98 11.54 3.66
N ILE A 248 3.97 10.69 3.93
CA ILE A 248 2.93 10.38 2.96
C ILE A 248 2.15 11.63 2.54
N ARG A 249 1.72 12.46 3.48
CA ARG A 249 0.97 13.69 3.18
C ARG A 249 1.77 14.69 2.35
N GLU A 250 3.08 14.79 2.58
CA GLU A 250 3.95 15.72 1.87
C GLU A 250 4.27 15.25 0.45
N ARG A 251 4.52 13.95 0.25
CA ARG A 251 4.93 13.38 -1.05
C ARG A 251 3.78 13.12 -2.00
N PHE A 252 2.69 12.56 -1.49
CA PHE A 252 1.55 12.12 -2.32
C PHE A 252 0.57 13.27 -2.59
N ARG A 253 1.11 14.38 -3.00
CA ARG A 253 0.38 15.57 -3.38
C ARG A 253 0.86 16.07 -4.73
N ARG A 254 -0.06 16.23 -5.67
CA ARG A 254 0.27 16.86 -6.95
C ARG A 254 0.81 18.27 -6.70
N LYS A 255 1.97 18.56 -7.27
CA LYS A 255 2.62 19.88 -7.20
C LYS A 255 2.06 20.84 -8.25
#